data_478cf538457e9624d3b89c7b5a1ebfd1
#
_entry.id   478cf538457e9624d3b89c7b5a1ebfd1
#
_cell.length_a   1.000
_cell.length_b   1.000
_cell.length_c   1.000
_cell.angle_alpha   90.00
_cell.angle_beta   90.00
_cell.angle_gamma   90.00
#
_symmetry.space_group_name_H-M   'P 1'
#
loop_
_entity.id
_entity.type
_entity.pdbx_description
1 polymer ?
#
loop_
_entity_poly.entity_id
_entity_poly.type
_entity_poly.pdbx_seq_one_letter_code
_entity_poly.pdbx_strand_id
1 'polypeptide(L)'
;MLRENQTRHPEPASERSRLDPFVVATGDAAPRDQRDLMERPFFSLAKTPRTKPILYKTADVEVQVLGMPEHGMATIWDADVLIWAASQIVAAENNGLTTSRFFRFTPYHLLRAIGRPTGNRQYVLLKAALARLQSTVIATTIRNGPHWRRRQFSWVNEWEEMTTRAGRVEGVEFVLPEWFYISVVDRSLVLTIDPAYF
;
A
#
# COMPACT_ATOMS: atom_id res chain seq x y z
N MET A 1 -5.74 31.75 42.56
CA MET A 1 -5.88 30.46 41.87
C MET A 1 -6.29 30.76 40.42
N LEU A 2 -5.31 30.85 39.54
CA LEU A 2 -5.54 31.04 38.10
C LEU A 2 -5.59 29.63 37.47
N ARG A 3 -6.73 29.29 36.87
CA ARG A 3 -6.88 28.06 36.09
C ARG A 3 -6.20 28.29 34.74
N GLU A 4 -5.10 27.62 34.49
CA GLU A 4 -4.51 27.52 33.17
C GLU A 4 -5.49 26.82 32.23
N ASN A 5 -5.97 27.60 31.29
CA ASN A 5 -6.79 27.12 30.19
C ASN A 5 -5.79 26.51 29.15
N GLN A 6 -5.51 25.21 29.25
CA GLN A 6 -4.77 24.50 28.23
C GLN A 6 -5.62 24.49 26.95
N THR A 7 -5.34 25.41 26.05
CA THR A 7 -5.80 25.35 24.67
C THR A 7 -5.21 24.10 24.03
N ARG A 8 -6.00 23.03 23.96
CA ARG A 8 -5.68 21.87 23.13
C ARG A 8 -5.59 22.37 21.69
N HIS A 9 -4.38 22.43 21.14
CA HIS A 9 -4.20 22.56 19.71
C HIS A 9 -4.89 21.34 19.07
N PRO A 10 -5.75 21.52 18.04
CA PRO A 10 -6.29 20.39 17.31
C PRO A 10 -5.12 19.60 16.69
N GLU A 11 -5.05 18.30 16.97
CA GLU A 11 -4.12 17.43 16.27
C GLU A 11 -4.33 17.59 14.76
N PRO A 12 -3.26 17.65 13.96
CA PRO A 12 -3.40 17.72 12.51
C PRO A 12 -4.20 16.50 12.05
N ALA A 13 -5.35 16.75 11.41
CA ALA A 13 -6.23 15.71 10.92
C ALA A 13 -5.42 14.79 9.97
N SER A 14 -5.33 13.49 10.29
CA SER A 14 -4.67 12.51 9.43
C SER A 14 -5.34 12.47 8.06
N GLU A 15 -4.62 12.03 7.04
CA GLU A 15 -5.19 11.87 5.69
C GLU A 15 -6.42 10.96 5.73
N ARG A 16 -6.37 9.93 6.55
CA ARG A 16 -7.42 8.95 6.83
C ARG A 16 -8.73 9.59 7.30
N SER A 17 -8.66 10.63 8.16
CA SER A 17 -9.85 11.31 8.68
C SER A 17 -10.68 12.06 7.63
N ARG A 18 -10.13 12.21 6.40
CA ARG A 18 -10.78 12.88 5.27
C ARG A 18 -11.32 11.93 4.22
N LEU A 19 -11.15 10.63 4.41
CA LEU A 19 -11.52 9.59 3.46
C LEU A 19 -12.55 8.65 4.09
N ASP A 20 -13.53 8.23 3.30
CA ASP A 20 -14.43 7.17 3.70
C ASP A 20 -13.70 5.82 3.61
N PRO A 21 -13.82 4.94 4.62
CA PRO A 21 -13.13 3.67 4.62
C PRO A 21 -13.75 2.69 3.60
N PHE A 22 -12.93 2.10 2.75
CA PHE A 22 -13.28 0.96 1.93
C PHE A 22 -13.09 -0.32 2.75
N VAL A 23 -14.20 -0.87 3.25
CA VAL A 23 -14.21 -2.07 4.09
C VAL A 23 -14.21 -3.31 3.23
N VAL A 24 -13.14 -4.08 3.30
CA VAL A 24 -13.03 -5.36 2.60
C VAL A 24 -13.61 -6.47 3.48
N ALA A 25 -14.76 -7.00 3.10
CA ALA A 25 -15.48 -8.02 3.86
C ALA A 25 -14.92 -9.43 3.65
N THR A 26 -14.55 -9.77 2.40
CA THR A 26 -13.97 -11.06 2.02
C THR A 26 -12.72 -10.81 1.19
N GLY A 27 -11.73 -11.61 1.22
CA GLY A 27 -10.50 -11.36 0.46
C GLY A 27 -10.50 -11.88 -0.97
N ASP A 28 -11.55 -12.59 -1.39
CA ASP A 28 -11.57 -13.33 -2.65
C ASP A 28 -11.86 -12.42 -3.85
N ALA A 29 -10.80 -12.08 -4.58
CA ALA A 29 -10.88 -11.35 -5.85
C ALA A 29 -9.85 -11.92 -6.83
N ALA A 30 -10.15 -11.90 -8.13
CA ALA A 30 -9.19 -12.31 -9.15
C ALA A 30 -7.96 -11.39 -9.11
N PRO A 31 -6.73 -11.92 -9.08
CA PRO A 31 -5.52 -11.12 -8.92
C PRO A 31 -5.37 -10.08 -10.04
N ARG A 32 -5.05 -8.85 -9.65
CA ARG A 32 -4.83 -7.70 -10.53
C ARG A 32 -3.56 -6.97 -10.12
N ASP A 33 -2.74 -6.61 -11.09
CA ASP A 33 -1.58 -5.76 -10.84
C ASP A 33 -1.58 -4.56 -11.78
N GLN A 34 -0.82 -3.59 -11.40
CA GLN A 34 -0.67 -2.37 -12.14
C GLN A 34 0.54 -2.51 -13.08
N ARG A 35 0.32 -2.25 -14.36
CA ARG A 35 1.28 -2.49 -15.45
C ARG A 35 2.66 -1.89 -15.18
N ASP A 36 2.74 -0.64 -14.70
CA ASP A 36 4.02 0.01 -14.45
C ASP A 36 4.85 -0.71 -13.38
N LEU A 37 4.20 -1.37 -12.39
CA LEU A 37 4.87 -2.14 -11.34
C LEU A 37 5.51 -3.41 -11.90
N MET A 38 4.92 -4.00 -12.93
CA MET A 38 5.45 -5.20 -13.59
C MET A 38 6.58 -4.87 -14.57
N GLU A 39 6.54 -3.70 -15.20
CA GLU A 39 7.50 -3.32 -16.23
C GLU A 39 8.79 -2.69 -15.68
N ARG A 40 8.79 -2.22 -14.43
CA ARG A 40 9.90 -1.41 -13.88
C ARG A 40 10.31 -1.84 -12.49
N PRO A 41 11.57 -1.59 -12.09
CA PRO A 41 12.13 -2.08 -10.83
C PRO A 41 11.72 -1.22 -9.62
N PHE A 42 10.51 -1.35 -9.18
CA PHE A 42 9.98 -0.64 -8.01
C PHE A 42 10.24 -1.34 -6.67
N PHE A 43 10.61 -2.61 -6.69
CA PHE A 43 10.78 -3.45 -5.51
C PHE A 43 12.14 -4.12 -5.47
N SER A 44 12.63 -4.40 -4.28
CA SER A 44 13.82 -5.23 -4.10
C SER A 44 13.48 -6.71 -4.35
N LEU A 45 14.33 -7.38 -5.12
CA LEU A 45 14.28 -8.85 -5.29
C LEU A 45 15.13 -9.58 -4.24
N ALA A 46 15.85 -8.85 -3.39
CA ALA A 46 16.70 -9.43 -2.37
C ALA A 46 15.88 -10.00 -1.21
N LYS A 47 16.29 -11.15 -0.70
CA LYS A 47 15.71 -11.77 0.53
C LYS A 47 16.17 -11.06 1.81
N THR A 48 17.28 -10.33 1.75
CA THR A 48 17.81 -9.52 2.85
C THR A 48 17.41 -8.06 2.70
N PRO A 49 17.32 -7.28 3.79
CA PRO A 49 17.01 -5.85 3.71
C PRO A 49 17.99 -5.11 2.80
N ARG A 50 17.46 -4.47 1.77
CA ARG A 50 18.24 -3.66 0.82
C ARG A 50 18.09 -2.19 1.17
N THR A 51 19.20 -1.51 1.43
CA THR A 51 19.25 -0.07 1.67
C THR A 51 19.84 0.70 0.51
N LYS A 52 20.62 0.02 -0.37
CA LYS A 52 21.19 0.64 -1.58
C LYS A 52 20.05 1.02 -2.54
N PRO A 53 19.96 2.28 -2.97
CA PRO A 53 18.92 2.75 -3.88
C PRO A 53 18.81 1.92 -5.16
N ILE A 54 17.58 1.81 -5.67
CA ILE A 54 17.33 1.40 -7.04
C ILE A 54 17.23 2.68 -7.86
N LEU A 55 18.05 2.77 -8.89
CA LEU A 55 18.05 3.89 -9.84
C LEU A 55 17.83 3.31 -11.23
N TYR A 56 16.73 3.69 -11.86
CA TYR A 56 16.39 3.29 -13.21
C TYR A 56 16.08 4.54 -14.03
N LYS A 57 16.72 4.66 -15.17
CA LYS A 57 16.56 5.80 -16.07
C LYS A 57 16.58 5.37 -17.51
N THR A 58 15.59 5.83 -18.26
CA THR A 58 15.53 5.74 -19.73
C THR A 58 15.39 7.15 -20.30
N ALA A 59 15.22 7.26 -21.64
CA ALA A 59 14.96 8.55 -22.28
C ALA A 59 13.70 9.24 -21.74
N ASP A 60 12.65 8.44 -21.41
CA ASP A 60 11.30 8.94 -21.10
C ASP A 60 10.89 8.77 -19.64
N VAL A 61 11.59 7.94 -18.88
CA VAL A 61 11.18 7.56 -17.53
C VAL A 61 12.38 7.50 -16.58
N GLU A 62 12.20 8.09 -15.42
CA GLU A 62 13.10 7.94 -14.27
C GLU A 62 12.34 7.32 -13.09
N VAL A 63 12.95 6.32 -12.44
CA VAL A 63 12.48 5.71 -11.20
C VAL A 63 13.62 5.67 -10.21
N GLN A 64 13.38 6.18 -9.03
CA GLN A 64 14.29 6.09 -7.89
C GLN A 64 13.52 5.49 -6.72
N VAL A 65 14.09 4.43 -6.11
CA VAL A 65 13.52 3.79 -4.92
C VAL A 65 14.53 3.83 -3.79
N LEU A 66 14.09 4.36 -2.66
CA LEU A 66 14.91 4.57 -1.45
C LEU A 66 14.25 3.82 -0.29
N GLY A 67 15.03 3.01 0.42
CA GLY A 67 14.58 2.34 1.66
C GLY A 67 15.23 2.96 2.89
N MET A 68 14.54 2.90 4.03
CA MET A 68 15.13 3.27 5.31
C MET A 68 16.11 2.20 5.80
N PRO A 69 17.22 2.58 6.48
CA PRO A 69 18.20 1.63 7.00
C PRO A 69 17.62 0.57 7.93
N GLU A 70 16.65 0.93 8.78
CA GLU A 70 16.06 0.05 9.79
C GLU A 70 15.19 -1.07 9.19
N HIS A 71 14.54 -0.81 8.06
CA HIS A 71 13.59 -1.74 7.46
C HIS A 71 14.06 -2.30 6.13
N GLY A 72 14.97 -1.61 5.46
CA GLY A 72 15.25 -1.80 4.05
C GLY A 72 14.10 -1.29 3.17
N MET A 73 14.24 -1.41 1.86
CA MET A 73 13.15 -1.07 0.94
C MET A 73 12.16 -2.23 0.78
N ALA A 74 10.95 -1.88 0.35
CA ALA A 74 9.90 -2.85 0.03
C ALA A 74 10.40 -3.89 -0.99
N THR A 75 10.02 -5.13 -0.76
CA THR A 75 10.40 -6.29 -1.56
C THR A 75 9.24 -6.72 -2.46
N ILE A 76 9.53 -7.57 -3.44
CA ILE A 76 8.51 -8.15 -4.31
C ILE A 76 7.45 -8.94 -3.51
N TRP A 77 7.82 -9.52 -2.36
CA TRP A 77 6.85 -10.19 -1.48
C TRP A 77 5.92 -9.22 -0.72
N ASP A 78 6.37 -7.97 -0.53
CA ASP A 78 5.52 -6.91 0.06
C ASP A 78 4.55 -6.37 -0.99
N ALA A 79 4.91 -6.44 -2.29
CA ALA A 79 4.04 -6.07 -3.40
C ALA A 79 2.74 -6.87 -3.43
N ASP A 80 2.70 -8.10 -2.88
CA ASP A 80 1.48 -8.91 -2.78
C ASP A 80 0.34 -8.15 -2.07
N VAL A 81 0.66 -7.27 -1.11
CA VAL A 81 -0.33 -6.42 -0.43
C VAL A 81 -0.95 -5.42 -1.41
N LEU A 82 -0.15 -4.85 -2.32
CA LEU A 82 -0.63 -3.90 -3.32
C LEU A 82 -1.43 -4.60 -4.43
N ILE A 83 -0.98 -5.78 -4.85
CA ILE A 83 -1.69 -6.63 -5.82
C ILE A 83 -3.06 -6.99 -5.25
N TRP A 84 -3.12 -7.43 -3.99
CA TRP A 84 -4.37 -7.70 -3.31
C TRP A 84 -5.27 -6.45 -3.25
N ALA A 85 -4.74 -5.31 -2.87
CA ALA A 85 -5.51 -4.07 -2.78
C ALA A 85 -6.08 -3.65 -4.16
N ALA A 86 -5.26 -3.72 -5.23
CA ALA A 86 -5.71 -3.47 -6.60
C ALA A 86 -6.84 -4.42 -7.01
N SER A 87 -6.72 -5.71 -6.65
CA SER A 87 -7.73 -6.72 -6.93
C SER A 87 -9.07 -6.42 -6.25
N GLN A 88 -9.03 -5.96 -4.98
CA GLN A 88 -10.23 -5.58 -4.23
C GLN A 88 -10.92 -4.35 -4.85
N ILE A 89 -10.16 -3.33 -5.25
CA ILE A 89 -10.70 -2.14 -5.93
C ILE A 89 -11.42 -2.55 -7.21
N VAL A 90 -10.74 -3.30 -8.08
CA VAL A 90 -11.31 -3.73 -9.38
C VAL A 90 -12.55 -4.59 -9.19
N ALA A 91 -12.53 -5.53 -8.24
CA ALA A 91 -13.68 -6.39 -7.96
C ALA A 91 -14.88 -5.58 -7.44
N ALA A 92 -14.65 -4.63 -6.53
CA ALA A 92 -15.71 -3.78 -6.01
C ALA A 92 -16.33 -2.91 -7.10
N GLU A 93 -15.52 -2.26 -7.93
CA GLU A 93 -16.00 -1.44 -9.04
C GLU A 93 -16.76 -2.26 -10.10
N ASN A 94 -16.33 -3.49 -10.39
CA ASN A 94 -17.07 -4.40 -11.27
C ASN A 94 -18.47 -4.74 -10.74
N ASN A 95 -18.64 -4.68 -9.42
CA ASN A 95 -19.92 -4.88 -8.73
C ASN A 95 -20.68 -3.56 -8.48
N GLY A 96 -20.24 -2.44 -9.05
CA GLY A 96 -20.89 -1.13 -8.91
C GLY A 96 -20.74 -0.51 -7.50
N LEU A 97 -19.75 -0.98 -6.71
CA LEU A 97 -19.48 -0.44 -5.37
C LEU A 97 -18.52 0.73 -5.45
N THR A 98 -18.72 1.70 -4.56
CA THR A 98 -17.79 2.81 -4.38
C THR A 98 -16.54 2.31 -3.67
N THR A 99 -15.37 2.69 -4.17
CA THR A 99 -14.07 2.37 -3.59
C THR A 99 -13.39 3.61 -3.03
N SER A 100 -12.42 3.40 -2.16
CA SER A 100 -11.57 4.45 -1.60
C SER A 100 -10.14 3.93 -1.48
N ARG A 101 -9.18 4.84 -1.43
CA ARG A 101 -7.79 4.51 -1.15
C ARG A 101 -7.51 4.26 0.35
N PHE A 102 -8.50 4.49 1.23
CA PHE A 102 -8.47 4.14 2.64
C PHE A 102 -9.09 2.76 2.85
N PHE A 103 -8.26 1.76 3.12
CA PHE A 103 -8.64 0.37 3.32
C PHE A 103 -8.82 0.04 4.79
N ARG A 104 -9.87 -0.74 5.09
CA ARG A 104 -10.07 -1.40 6.37
C ARG A 104 -10.33 -2.88 6.15
N PHE A 105 -9.54 -3.74 6.77
CA PHE A 105 -9.60 -5.19 6.56
C PHE A 105 -9.08 -5.96 7.77
N THR A 106 -9.35 -7.28 7.80
CA THR A 106 -8.73 -8.18 8.78
C THR A 106 -7.46 -8.79 8.19
N PRO A 107 -6.33 -8.84 8.93
CA PRO A 107 -5.11 -9.51 8.47
C PRO A 107 -5.34 -10.95 8.00
N TYR A 108 -6.27 -11.66 8.64
CA TYR A 108 -6.65 -13.01 8.25
C TYR A 108 -7.11 -13.10 6.79
N HIS A 109 -8.02 -12.21 6.37
CA HIS A 109 -8.55 -12.22 5.01
C HIS A 109 -7.49 -11.88 3.97
N LEU A 110 -6.64 -10.90 4.24
CA LEU A 110 -5.53 -10.57 3.36
C LEU A 110 -4.56 -11.74 3.22
N LEU A 111 -4.05 -12.29 4.33
CA LEU A 111 -3.07 -13.39 4.30
C LEU A 111 -3.62 -14.59 3.57
N ARG A 112 -4.89 -14.95 3.81
CA ARG A 112 -5.54 -16.05 3.12
C ARG A 112 -5.67 -15.80 1.62
N ALA A 113 -6.06 -14.59 1.23
CA ALA A 113 -6.23 -14.23 -0.18
C ALA A 113 -4.93 -14.25 -0.98
N ILE A 114 -3.79 -13.96 -0.34
CA ILE A 114 -2.45 -14.04 -0.95
C ILE A 114 -1.76 -15.39 -0.69
N GLY A 115 -2.50 -16.45 -0.37
CA GLY A 115 -1.98 -17.81 -0.21
C GLY A 115 -1.03 -18.02 0.96
N ARG A 116 -1.03 -17.13 1.98
CA ARG A 116 -0.12 -17.23 3.13
C ARG A 116 -0.80 -17.85 4.36
N PRO A 117 -0.05 -18.59 5.20
CA PRO A 117 -0.56 -19.06 6.48
C PRO A 117 -1.04 -17.91 7.38
N THR A 118 -1.99 -18.17 8.28
CA THR A 118 -2.64 -17.14 9.13
C THR A 118 -2.19 -17.19 10.59
N GLY A 119 -1.03 -17.77 10.88
CA GLY A 119 -0.46 -17.84 12.24
C GLY A 119 0.23 -16.55 12.67
N ASN A 120 0.53 -16.41 13.97
CA ASN A 120 1.14 -15.22 14.57
C ASN A 120 2.41 -14.73 13.85
N ARG A 121 3.26 -15.64 13.37
CA ARG A 121 4.45 -15.30 12.60
C ARG A 121 4.11 -14.50 11.34
N GLN A 122 3.04 -14.87 10.65
CA GLN A 122 2.63 -14.18 9.41
C GLN A 122 2.05 -12.79 9.70
N TYR A 123 1.38 -12.62 10.85
CA TYR A 123 0.94 -11.29 11.30
C TYR A 123 2.12 -10.36 11.56
N VAL A 124 3.19 -10.86 12.19
CA VAL A 124 4.43 -10.09 12.39
C VAL A 124 5.07 -9.73 11.06
N LEU A 125 5.14 -10.67 10.11
CA LEU A 125 5.69 -10.43 8.78
C LEU A 125 4.84 -9.43 7.98
N LEU A 126 3.51 -9.48 8.10
CA LEU A 126 2.61 -8.49 7.46
C LEU A 126 2.86 -7.09 8.01
N LYS A 127 3.00 -6.91 9.32
CA LYS A 127 3.34 -5.61 9.92
C LYS A 127 4.69 -5.10 9.43
N ALA A 128 5.69 -5.97 9.35
CA ALA A 128 6.99 -5.62 8.78
C ALA A 128 6.91 -5.24 7.29
N ALA A 129 6.04 -5.90 6.50
CA ALA A 129 5.77 -5.53 5.11
C ALA A 129 5.13 -4.16 5.01
N LEU A 130 4.10 -3.86 5.83
CA LEU A 130 3.46 -2.54 5.86
C LEU A 130 4.45 -1.44 6.26
N ALA A 131 5.32 -1.69 7.25
CA ALA A 131 6.38 -0.76 7.64
C ALA A 131 7.36 -0.49 6.48
N ARG A 132 7.78 -1.52 5.72
CA ARG A 132 8.62 -1.34 4.53
C ARG A 132 7.91 -0.59 3.41
N LEU A 133 6.63 -0.92 3.14
CA LEU A 133 5.82 -0.22 2.14
C LEU A 133 5.67 1.26 2.48
N GLN A 134 5.48 1.61 3.75
CA GLN A 134 5.39 2.99 4.20
C GLN A 134 6.73 3.72 4.17
N SER A 135 7.82 3.06 4.56
CA SER A 135 9.15 3.66 4.66
C SER A 135 9.93 3.67 3.33
N THR A 136 9.43 3.02 2.29
CA THR A 136 10.03 3.04 0.96
C THR A 136 9.55 4.26 0.19
N VAL A 137 10.48 5.15 -0.11
CA VAL A 137 10.20 6.35 -0.90
C VAL A 137 10.45 6.09 -2.37
N ILE A 138 9.45 6.36 -3.19
CA ILE A 138 9.51 6.29 -4.65
C ILE A 138 9.51 7.71 -5.22
N ALA A 139 10.47 8.00 -6.09
CA ALA A 139 10.43 9.20 -6.93
C ALA A 139 10.41 8.78 -8.39
N THR A 140 9.44 9.26 -9.16
CA THR A 140 9.26 8.85 -10.56
C THR A 140 8.67 9.95 -11.42
N THR A 141 8.97 9.86 -12.72
CA THR A 141 8.39 10.73 -13.78
C THR A 141 7.30 10.01 -14.57
N ILE A 142 6.92 8.80 -14.21
CA ILE A 142 5.85 8.04 -14.89
C ILE A 142 4.52 8.78 -14.79
N ARG A 143 3.76 8.80 -15.89
CA ARG A 143 2.42 9.43 -15.99
C ARG A 143 2.41 10.94 -15.75
N ASN A 144 3.35 11.63 -16.34
CA ASN A 144 3.46 13.09 -16.17
C ASN A 144 2.58 13.93 -17.09
N GLY A 145 1.87 13.30 -18.05
CA GLY A 145 1.15 14.03 -19.07
C GLY A 145 2.11 14.88 -19.93
N PRO A 146 1.67 16.06 -20.45
CA PRO A 146 2.47 16.91 -21.33
C PRO A 146 3.63 17.65 -20.63
N HIS A 147 3.73 17.57 -19.31
CA HIS A 147 4.77 18.22 -18.51
C HIS A 147 5.60 17.22 -17.74
N TRP A 148 6.92 17.38 -17.77
CA TRP A 148 7.83 16.61 -16.93
C TRP A 148 7.61 16.97 -15.45
N ARG A 149 6.94 16.08 -14.72
CA ARG A 149 6.73 16.23 -13.28
C ARG A 149 7.34 15.04 -12.56
N ARG A 150 8.23 15.28 -11.62
CA ARG A 150 8.72 14.27 -10.70
C ARG A 150 7.77 14.20 -9.52
N ARG A 151 7.19 13.02 -9.28
CA ARG A 151 6.37 12.75 -8.11
C ARG A 151 7.15 11.93 -7.11
N GLN A 152 6.88 12.16 -5.83
CA GLN A 152 7.47 11.40 -4.75
C GLN A 152 6.36 10.96 -3.79
N PHE A 153 6.36 9.69 -3.41
CA PHE A 153 5.35 9.08 -2.54
C PHE A 153 5.91 7.80 -1.91
N SER A 154 5.19 7.22 -0.94
CA SER A 154 5.42 5.88 -0.40
C SER A 154 4.31 4.94 -0.90
N TRP A 155 4.53 3.61 -0.84
CA TRP A 155 3.52 2.64 -1.25
C TRP A 155 2.30 2.60 -0.33
N VAL A 156 2.48 2.98 0.93
CA VAL A 156 1.43 3.18 1.92
C VAL A 156 1.73 4.51 2.60
N ASN A 157 0.76 5.42 2.59
CA ASN A 157 0.94 6.75 3.18
C ASN A 157 0.93 6.66 4.71
N GLU A 158 -0.04 5.92 5.24
CA GLU A 158 -0.18 5.63 6.66
C GLU A 158 -0.83 4.27 6.87
N TRP A 159 -0.57 3.63 8.00
CA TRP A 159 -1.25 2.41 8.42
C TRP A 159 -1.34 2.34 9.94
N GLU A 160 -2.36 1.64 10.44
CA GLU A 160 -2.48 1.33 11.85
C GLU A 160 -3.14 -0.01 12.10
N GLU A 161 -2.88 -0.58 13.26
CA GLU A 161 -3.47 -1.81 13.76
C GLU A 161 -4.53 -1.43 14.81
N MET A 162 -5.76 -1.87 14.59
CA MET A 162 -6.83 -1.73 15.56
C MET A 162 -6.81 -2.91 16.53
N THR A 163 -6.68 -2.63 17.81
CA THR A 163 -6.66 -3.65 18.86
C THR A 163 -7.68 -3.37 19.95
N THR A 164 -8.27 -4.43 20.49
CA THR A 164 -9.11 -4.32 21.71
C THR A 164 -8.24 -3.91 22.90
N ARG A 165 -8.87 -3.48 24.00
CA ARG A 165 -8.17 -3.24 25.28
C ARG A 165 -7.47 -4.50 25.81
N ALA A 166 -7.91 -5.69 25.43
CA ALA A 166 -7.30 -6.97 25.77
C ALA A 166 -6.13 -7.36 24.84
N GLY A 167 -5.74 -6.47 23.90
CA GLY A 167 -4.63 -6.73 22.96
C GLY A 167 -4.97 -7.63 21.76
N ARG A 168 -6.26 -7.93 21.55
CA ARG A 168 -6.67 -8.71 20.36
C ARG A 168 -6.75 -7.80 19.15
N VAL A 169 -6.10 -8.18 18.05
CA VAL A 169 -6.20 -7.50 16.76
C VAL A 169 -7.61 -7.64 16.19
N GLU A 170 -8.27 -6.53 15.91
CA GLU A 170 -9.59 -6.46 15.28
C GLU A 170 -9.50 -6.18 13.79
N GLY A 171 -8.48 -5.44 13.38
CA GLY A 171 -8.27 -5.09 11.98
C GLY A 171 -7.00 -4.31 11.75
N VAL A 172 -6.77 -4.03 10.48
CA VAL A 172 -5.72 -3.15 10.00
C VAL A 172 -6.33 -2.14 9.05
N GLU A 173 -5.86 -0.93 9.14
CA GLU A 173 -6.18 0.15 8.22
C GLU A 173 -4.93 0.63 7.52
N PHE A 174 -5.03 0.98 6.24
CA PHE A 174 -3.99 1.70 5.53
C PHE A 174 -4.54 2.62 4.45
N VAL A 175 -3.76 3.64 4.10
CA VAL A 175 -4.07 4.56 3.01
C VAL A 175 -3.06 4.37 1.87
N LEU A 176 -3.57 4.04 0.69
CA LEU A 176 -2.77 3.97 -0.53
C LEU A 176 -2.43 5.38 -1.05
N PRO A 177 -1.29 5.58 -1.71
CA PRO A 177 -1.00 6.83 -2.38
C PRO A 177 -1.98 7.05 -3.53
N GLU A 178 -2.38 8.30 -3.74
CA GLU A 178 -3.29 8.69 -4.81
C GLU A 178 -2.80 8.23 -6.19
N TRP A 179 -1.49 8.30 -6.42
CA TRP A 179 -0.85 7.86 -7.66
C TRP A 179 -1.18 6.39 -8.00
N PHE A 180 -1.12 5.49 -7.00
CA PHE A 180 -1.44 4.09 -7.18
C PHE A 180 -2.96 3.89 -7.36
N TYR A 181 -3.76 4.48 -6.47
CA TYR A 181 -5.21 4.34 -6.49
C TYR A 181 -5.82 4.77 -7.84
N ILE A 182 -5.49 5.98 -8.32
CA ILE A 182 -5.97 6.47 -9.63
C ILE A 182 -5.56 5.52 -10.75
N SER A 183 -4.37 4.94 -10.70
CA SER A 183 -3.89 4.01 -11.74
C SER A 183 -4.64 2.69 -11.77
N VAL A 184 -5.19 2.26 -10.63
CA VAL A 184 -6.01 1.06 -10.55
C VAL A 184 -7.43 1.34 -11.03
N VAL A 185 -7.99 2.49 -10.66
CA VAL A 185 -9.31 2.95 -11.12
C VAL A 185 -9.29 3.22 -12.64
N ASP A 186 -8.20 3.79 -13.18
CA ASP A 186 -7.96 3.86 -14.63
C ASP A 186 -7.57 2.49 -15.18
N ARG A 187 -8.56 1.70 -15.51
CA ARG A 187 -8.44 0.29 -15.93
C ARG A 187 -7.50 0.04 -17.11
N SER A 188 -7.15 1.06 -17.87
CA SER A 188 -6.21 0.96 -19.00
C SER A 188 -4.81 0.48 -18.58
N LEU A 189 -4.48 0.64 -17.30
CA LEU A 189 -3.19 0.30 -16.71
C LEU A 189 -3.22 -0.97 -15.83
N VAL A 190 -4.36 -1.64 -15.72
CA VAL A 190 -4.52 -2.82 -14.87
C VAL A 190 -4.44 -4.09 -15.71
N LEU A 191 -3.60 -5.02 -15.28
CA LEU A 191 -3.42 -6.33 -15.89
C LEU A 191 -4.05 -7.42 -15.02
N THR A 192 -4.61 -8.44 -15.68
CA THR A 192 -5.02 -9.68 -15.02
C THR A 192 -3.79 -10.55 -14.82
N ILE A 193 -3.60 -11.07 -13.62
CA ILE A 193 -2.56 -12.03 -13.29
C ILE A 193 -3.18 -13.41 -13.17
N ASP A 194 -2.39 -14.44 -13.47
CA ASP A 194 -2.80 -15.83 -13.27
C ASP A 194 -3.23 -16.04 -11.79
N PRO A 195 -4.39 -16.64 -11.52
CA PRO A 195 -4.82 -16.96 -10.15
C PRO A 195 -3.81 -17.80 -9.34
N ALA A 196 -2.94 -18.55 -10.00
CA ALA A 196 -1.88 -19.34 -9.37
C ALA A 196 -0.65 -18.49 -8.94
N TYR A 197 -0.71 -17.17 -9.09
CA TYR A 197 0.39 -16.28 -8.70
C TYR A 197 0.66 -16.29 -7.19
N PHE A 198 -0.38 -16.39 -6.37
CA PHE A 198 -0.27 -16.45 -4.90
C PHE A 198 0.03 -17.89 -4.38
#